data_4ae28ca8eba4f8311f448aca0a8a510c
#
_entry.id   4ae28ca8eba4f8311f448aca0a8a510c
#
_cell.length_a   1.000
_cell.length_b   1.000
_cell.length_c   1.000
_cell.angle_alpha   90.00
_cell.angle_beta   90.00
_cell.angle_gamma   90.00
#
_symmetry.space_group_name_H-M   'P 1'
#
loop_
_entity.id
_entity.type
_entity.pdbx_description
1 polymer ?
#
loop_
_entity_poly.entity_id
_entity_poly.type
_entity_poly.pdbx_seq_one_letter_code
_entity_poly.pdbx_strand_id
1 'polypeptide(L)'
;MVRLICIRFPDLLGHIAPVITPLELAAVLARRRAAESTGLSPEEIGVFTIVPCTSQVTAAAAPEGLKRQVVDGAFAIKDIYLALLDPMRQLDLDSLKPMAAGAAGVSWAFAGGEALSRRDKNYIAVDGINNVIRILEEIEDGRMPEADFIELRACTQGCLGGCLTVENPFTAKMRLKSLMSGLSPVRPRTADREEVSDILDYTKKPEFLPTFQLDSNRRRAMEKMRAIQKLEEQLPGLRCGSCGAPSCRAFAEDVVMGRASEDDCIFKVRERMQHMAGKTDADGYLPAPFRRRQEDACGG
;
A
#
# COMPACT_ATOMS: atom_id res chain seq x y z
N MET A 1 0.54 -2.46 -5.09
CA MET A 1 -0.31 -2.47 -6.30
C MET A 1 -0.68 -3.87 -6.74
N VAL A 2 0.24 -4.82 -6.86
CA VAL A 2 -0.05 -6.22 -7.26
C VAL A 2 -1.21 -6.80 -6.44
N ARG A 3 -1.21 -6.70 -5.11
CA ARG A 3 -2.33 -7.15 -4.26
C ARG A 3 -3.68 -6.52 -4.61
N LEU A 4 -3.71 -5.23 -4.91
CA LEU A 4 -4.95 -4.57 -5.33
C LEU A 4 -5.50 -5.21 -6.61
N ILE A 5 -4.63 -5.47 -7.58
CA ILE A 5 -5.01 -6.13 -8.83
C ILE A 5 -5.49 -7.55 -8.55
N CYS A 6 -4.75 -8.33 -7.75
CA CYS A 6 -5.16 -9.69 -7.36
C CYS A 6 -6.53 -9.76 -6.67
N ILE A 7 -6.91 -8.70 -5.93
CA ILE A 7 -8.16 -8.67 -5.17
C ILE A 7 -9.33 -8.14 -6.00
N ARG A 8 -9.11 -7.05 -6.75
CA ARG A 8 -10.20 -6.27 -7.34
C ARG A 8 -10.26 -6.35 -8.87
N PHE A 9 -9.14 -6.62 -9.52
CA PHE A 9 -9.01 -6.59 -10.99
C PHE A 9 -8.39 -7.87 -11.53
N PRO A 10 -9.00 -9.05 -11.30
CA PRO A 10 -8.42 -10.33 -11.67
C PRO A 10 -8.16 -10.49 -13.17
N ASP A 11 -8.95 -9.81 -14.03
CA ASP A 11 -8.78 -9.84 -15.47
C ASP A 11 -7.50 -9.13 -15.94
N LEU A 12 -6.93 -8.27 -15.09
CA LEU A 12 -5.68 -7.56 -15.36
C LEU A 12 -4.42 -8.29 -14.84
N LEU A 13 -4.54 -9.47 -14.26
CA LEU A 13 -3.40 -10.24 -13.76
C LEU A 13 -2.35 -10.53 -14.85
N GLY A 14 -2.80 -10.73 -16.08
CA GLY A 14 -1.93 -10.97 -17.24
C GLY A 14 -1.07 -9.75 -17.66
N HIS A 15 -1.41 -8.55 -17.19
CA HIS A 15 -0.68 -7.31 -17.48
C HIS A 15 0.38 -6.97 -16.43
N ILE A 16 0.46 -7.74 -15.33
CA ILE A 16 1.50 -7.54 -14.32
C ILE A 16 2.85 -8.00 -14.90
N ALA A 17 3.84 -7.10 -14.89
CA ALA A 17 5.20 -7.45 -15.30
C ALA A 17 5.73 -8.61 -14.44
N PRO A 18 6.15 -9.73 -15.02
CA PRO A 18 6.49 -10.95 -14.29
C PRO A 18 7.90 -10.90 -13.67
N VAL A 19 8.27 -9.76 -13.12
CA VAL A 19 9.59 -9.50 -12.53
C VAL A 19 9.48 -9.17 -11.04
N ILE A 20 10.43 -9.67 -10.25
CA ILE A 20 10.49 -9.37 -8.82
C ILE A 20 10.69 -7.87 -8.58
N THR A 21 10.30 -7.40 -7.41
CA THR A 21 10.45 -5.99 -7.07
C THR A 21 11.93 -5.62 -6.90
N PRO A 22 12.30 -4.34 -7.13
CA PRO A 22 13.67 -3.87 -6.89
C PRO A 22 14.18 -4.14 -5.47
N LEU A 23 13.28 -4.10 -4.49
CA LEU A 23 13.60 -4.40 -3.10
C LEU A 23 13.99 -5.87 -2.92
N GLU A 24 13.22 -6.78 -3.50
CA GLU A 24 13.50 -8.22 -3.46
C GLU A 24 14.80 -8.56 -4.19
N LEU A 25 15.02 -7.96 -5.37
CA LEU A 25 16.27 -8.12 -6.11
C LEU A 25 17.46 -7.63 -5.29
N ALA A 26 17.37 -6.44 -4.71
CA ALA A 26 18.42 -5.88 -3.88
C ALA A 26 18.73 -6.77 -2.65
N ALA A 27 17.71 -7.37 -2.04
CA ALA A 27 17.87 -8.28 -0.92
C ALA A 27 18.64 -9.56 -1.32
N VAL A 28 18.28 -10.16 -2.46
CA VAL A 28 18.99 -11.35 -2.96
C VAL A 28 20.47 -11.03 -3.26
N LEU A 29 20.72 -9.92 -3.95
CA LEU A 29 22.09 -9.50 -4.26
C LEU A 29 22.90 -9.15 -3.01
N ALA A 30 22.28 -8.48 -2.03
CA ALA A 30 22.94 -8.18 -0.75
C ALA A 30 23.35 -9.44 -0.01
N ARG A 31 22.47 -10.46 0.02
CA ARG A 31 22.76 -11.76 0.63
C ARG A 31 23.90 -12.49 -0.08
N ARG A 32 23.89 -12.53 -1.43
CA ARG A 32 24.97 -13.13 -2.22
C ARG A 32 26.32 -12.47 -1.92
N ARG A 33 26.38 -11.14 -1.98
CA ARG A 33 27.62 -10.37 -1.70
C ARG A 33 28.11 -10.53 -0.26
N ALA A 34 27.19 -10.60 0.70
CA ALA A 34 27.56 -10.86 2.09
C ALA A 34 28.13 -12.27 2.26
N ALA A 35 27.56 -13.29 1.65
CA ALA A 35 28.07 -14.64 1.66
C ALA A 35 29.49 -14.74 1.07
N GLU A 36 29.71 -14.12 -0.09
CA GLU A 36 31.01 -14.05 -0.74
C GLU A 36 32.09 -13.34 0.13
N SER A 37 31.70 -12.26 0.81
CA SER A 37 32.64 -11.46 1.61
C SER A 37 32.96 -12.06 2.99
N THR A 38 32.00 -12.82 3.58
CA THR A 38 32.12 -13.38 4.93
C THR A 38 32.47 -14.86 4.95
N GLY A 39 32.24 -15.58 3.86
CA GLY A 39 32.34 -17.04 3.78
C GLY A 39 31.21 -17.78 4.53
N LEU A 40 30.20 -17.07 5.02
CA LEU A 40 29.01 -17.66 5.65
C LEU A 40 28.05 -18.24 4.61
N SER A 41 27.27 -19.23 4.99
CA SER A 41 26.20 -19.73 4.13
C SER A 41 25.07 -18.70 4.00
N PRO A 42 24.31 -18.65 2.89
CA PRO A 42 23.22 -17.71 2.72
C PRO A 42 22.13 -17.78 3.81
N GLU A 43 21.97 -18.94 4.43
CA GLU A 43 21.02 -19.20 5.51
C GLU A 43 21.44 -18.55 6.85
N GLU A 44 22.74 -18.31 7.03
CA GLU A 44 23.30 -17.64 8.23
C GLU A 44 23.27 -16.11 8.12
N ILE A 45 22.84 -15.56 6.96
CA ILE A 45 22.85 -14.13 6.68
C ILE A 45 21.41 -13.59 6.74
N GLY A 46 21.15 -12.70 7.70
CA GLY A 46 19.91 -11.94 7.78
C GLY A 46 19.95 -10.69 6.88
N VAL A 47 18.92 -10.49 6.08
CA VAL A 47 18.74 -9.30 5.22
C VAL A 47 17.54 -8.51 5.70
N PHE A 48 17.79 -7.25 6.07
CA PHE A 48 16.78 -6.32 6.54
C PHE A 48 16.64 -5.15 5.56
N THR A 49 15.41 -4.64 5.42
CA THR A 49 15.13 -3.50 4.56
C THR A 49 14.57 -2.32 5.34
N ILE A 50 14.87 -1.11 4.87
CA ILE A 50 14.27 0.13 5.40
C ILE A 50 13.20 0.57 4.42
N VAL A 51 11.96 0.68 4.88
CA VAL A 51 10.78 0.85 4.02
C VAL A 51 9.96 2.09 4.37
N PRO A 52 9.35 2.73 3.35
CA PRO A 52 8.54 3.94 3.51
C PRO A 52 7.07 3.67 3.90
N CYS A 53 6.60 2.42 3.84
CA CYS A 53 5.18 2.12 4.04
C CYS A 53 4.91 0.69 4.53
N THR A 54 3.76 0.50 5.16
CA THR A 54 3.30 -0.81 5.68
C THR A 54 3.06 -1.84 4.57
N SER A 55 2.72 -1.41 3.35
CA SER A 55 2.56 -2.33 2.21
C SER A 55 3.87 -3.04 1.86
N GLN A 56 5.02 -2.35 1.95
CA GLN A 56 6.32 -2.98 1.74
C GLN A 56 6.72 -3.89 2.92
N VAL A 57 6.33 -3.56 4.16
CA VAL A 57 6.49 -4.48 5.31
C VAL A 57 5.75 -5.79 5.04
N THR A 58 4.50 -5.69 4.59
CA THR A 58 3.68 -6.87 4.26
C THR A 58 4.27 -7.65 3.09
N ALA A 59 4.75 -6.97 2.03
CA ALA A 59 5.36 -7.61 0.87
C ALA A 59 6.68 -8.33 1.24
N ALA A 60 7.48 -7.76 2.14
CA ALA A 60 8.68 -8.41 2.66
C ALA A 60 8.37 -9.73 3.38
N ALA A 61 7.28 -9.75 4.19
CA ALA A 61 6.85 -10.94 4.91
C ALA A 61 6.11 -11.96 4.04
N ALA A 62 5.39 -11.51 3.01
CA ALA A 62 4.59 -12.35 2.12
C ALA A 62 4.68 -11.83 0.67
N PRO A 63 5.76 -12.18 -0.05
CA PRO A 63 5.98 -11.71 -1.41
C PRO A 63 4.95 -12.28 -2.39
N GLU A 64 4.52 -11.45 -3.34
CA GLU A 64 3.49 -11.84 -4.31
C GLU A 64 4.07 -12.69 -5.47
N GLY A 65 5.30 -12.40 -5.90
CA GLY A 65 5.95 -13.05 -7.04
C GLY A 65 6.94 -14.15 -6.68
N LEU A 66 7.20 -14.38 -5.39
CA LEU A 66 8.19 -15.35 -4.93
C LEU A 66 7.56 -16.45 -4.09
N LYS A 67 8.06 -17.68 -4.22
CA LYS A 67 7.66 -18.84 -3.39
C LYS A 67 8.21 -18.75 -1.97
N ARG A 68 9.32 -18.04 -1.77
CA ARG A 68 9.99 -17.88 -0.49
C ARG A 68 10.28 -16.42 -0.21
N GLN A 69 10.24 -16.05 1.03
CA GLN A 69 10.68 -14.76 1.54
C GLN A 69 12.19 -14.59 1.34
N VAL A 70 12.62 -13.43 0.86
CA VAL A 70 14.03 -13.09 0.64
C VAL A 70 14.52 -11.98 1.58
N VAL A 71 13.60 -11.35 2.30
CA VAL A 71 13.85 -10.31 3.30
C VAL A 71 13.45 -10.85 4.68
N ASP A 72 14.36 -10.82 5.66
CA ASP A 72 14.13 -11.39 7.00
C ASP A 72 13.38 -10.42 7.92
N GLY A 73 13.42 -9.13 7.63
CA GLY A 73 12.69 -8.12 8.38
C GLY A 73 12.71 -6.74 7.73
N ALA A 74 11.84 -5.85 8.22
CA ALA A 74 11.70 -4.50 7.69
C ALA A 74 11.61 -3.47 8.81
N PHE A 75 12.36 -2.39 8.67
CA PHE A 75 12.35 -1.22 9.56
C PHE A 75 11.66 -0.04 8.88
N ALA A 76 10.93 0.77 9.65
CA ALA A 76 10.36 1.99 9.11
C ALA A 76 11.43 3.09 8.94
N ILE A 77 11.37 3.86 7.85
CA ILE A 77 12.27 5.01 7.63
C ILE A 77 12.24 5.95 8.84
N LYS A 78 11.07 6.25 9.39
CA LYS A 78 10.91 7.14 10.54
C LYS A 78 11.67 6.67 11.79
N ASP A 79 11.71 5.36 12.03
CA ASP A 79 12.37 4.81 13.21
C ASP A 79 13.90 4.84 13.05
N ILE A 80 14.38 4.47 11.87
CA ILE A 80 15.82 4.56 11.54
C ILE A 80 16.28 6.01 11.50
N TYR A 81 15.49 6.93 10.94
CA TYR A 81 15.83 8.34 10.90
C TYR A 81 16.08 8.92 12.30
N LEU A 82 15.20 8.62 13.25
CA LEU A 82 15.38 9.06 14.65
C LEU A 82 16.65 8.49 15.27
N ALA A 83 16.97 7.23 15.01
CA ALA A 83 18.17 6.59 15.52
C ALA A 83 19.47 7.15 14.89
N LEU A 84 19.40 7.73 13.69
CA LEU A 84 20.54 8.31 12.98
C LEU A 84 20.83 9.76 13.38
N LEU A 85 19.91 10.50 14.03
CA LEU A 85 20.08 11.94 14.28
C LEU A 85 21.35 12.27 15.06
N ASP A 86 21.64 11.54 16.13
CA ASP A 86 22.84 11.79 16.95
C ASP A 86 24.14 11.30 16.29
N PRO A 87 24.20 10.07 15.72
CA PRO A 87 25.37 9.67 14.95
C PRO A 87 25.71 10.59 13.78
N MET A 88 24.71 11.09 13.04
CA MET A 88 24.91 12.00 11.91
C MET A 88 25.60 13.32 12.30
N ARG A 89 25.36 13.82 13.51
CA ARG A 89 26.01 15.05 14.01
C ARG A 89 27.51 14.87 14.24
N GLN A 90 27.97 13.63 14.42
CA GLN A 90 29.36 13.28 14.74
C GLN A 90 30.11 12.77 13.50
N LEU A 91 29.43 12.65 12.35
CA LEU A 91 30.07 12.13 11.12
C LEU A 91 31.02 13.16 10.50
N ASP A 92 32.22 12.69 10.20
CA ASP A 92 33.11 13.38 9.27
C ASP A 92 32.63 13.13 7.83
N LEU A 93 32.11 14.18 7.17
CA LEU A 93 31.56 14.10 5.81
C LEU A 93 32.58 13.68 4.77
N ASP A 94 33.89 13.99 4.99
CA ASP A 94 34.96 13.63 4.08
C ASP A 94 35.31 12.13 4.12
N SER A 95 34.89 11.45 5.20
CA SER A 95 35.07 10.00 5.36
C SER A 95 33.97 9.16 4.71
N LEU A 96 32.89 9.77 4.23
CA LEU A 96 31.76 9.06 3.66
C LEU A 96 32.10 8.45 2.30
N LYS A 97 31.74 7.16 2.15
CA LYS A 97 31.83 6.52 0.85
C LYS A 97 30.74 7.10 -0.09
N PRO A 98 31.07 7.28 -1.38
CA PRO A 98 30.07 7.70 -2.36
C PRO A 98 28.83 6.80 -2.34
N MET A 99 27.68 7.38 -2.59
CA MET A 99 26.43 6.63 -2.70
C MET A 99 26.52 5.64 -3.86
N ALA A 100 26.19 4.38 -3.61
CA ALA A 100 26.24 3.33 -4.63
C ALA A 100 25.14 3.47 -5.69
N ALA A 101 24.01 4.12 -5.33
CA ALA A 101 22.87 4.33 -6.24
C ALA A 101 23.11 5.55 -7.13
N GLY A 102 22.86 5.40 -8.44
CA GLY A 102 22.84 6.52 -9.37
C GLY A 102 21.50 7.25 -9.39
N ALA A 103 21.44 8.37 -10.13
CA ALA A 103 20.25 9.20 -10.27
C ALA A 103 19.00 8.39 -10.72
N ALA A 104 19.16 7.45 -11.65
CA ALA A 104 18.07 6.59 -12.12
C ALA A 104 17.49 5.72 -10.99
N GLY A 105 18.34 5.09 -10.16
CA GLY A 105 17.86 4.29 -9.02
C GLY A 105 17.17 5.13 -7.96
N VAL A 106 17.72 6.31 -7.66
CA VAL A 106 17.16 7.25 -6.69
C VAL A 106 15.79 7.78 -7.17
N SER A 107 15.60 7.99 -8.48
CA SER A 107 14.34 8.49 -9.05
C SER A 107 13.15 7.55 -8.79
N TRP A 108 13.36 6.26 -8.60
CA TRP A 108 12.29 5.29 -8.33
C TRP A 108 11.56 5.52 -7.00
N ALA A 109 12.09 6.40 -6.14
CA ALA A 109 11.42 6.80 -4.91
C ALA A 109 10.15 7.66 -5.16
N PHE A 110 10.05 8.35 -6.29
CA PHE A 110 8.89 9.18 -6.62
C PHE A 110 8.11 8.64 -7.83
N ALA A 111 6.84 9.03 -7.93
CA ALA A 111 5.99 8.66 -9.06
C ALA A 111 6.53 9.21 -10.39
N GLY A 112 6.61 8.35 -11.40
CA GLY A 112 7.19 8.61 -12.71
C GLY A 112 8.70 8.34 -12.80
N GLY A 113 9.37 8.06 -11.69
CA GLY A 113 10.82 7.83 -11.70
C GLY A 113 11.23 6.50 -12.32
N GLU A 114 10.40 5.49 -12.17
CA GLU A 114 10.58 4.18 -12.82
C GLU A 114 10.35 4.30 -14.33
N ALA A 115 9.24 4.92 -14.72
CA ALA A 115 8.90 5.16 -16.12
C ALA A 115 9.97 5.98 -16.85
N LEU A 116 10.51 7.03 -16.22
CA LEU A 116 11.60 7.85 -16.79
C LEU A 116 12.90 7.06 -17.04
N SER A 117 13.18 6.02 -16.28
CA SER A 117 14.36 5.19 -16.49
C SER A 117 14.23 4.19 -17.63
N ARG A 118 13.01 3.95 -18.10
CA ARG A 118 12.69 3.09 -19.25
C ARG A 118 12.82 3.89 -20.56
N ARG A 119 12.92 3.16 -21.66
CA ARG A 119 13.00 3.76 -23.02
C ARG A 119 11.69 3.63 -23.78
N ASP A 120 10.63 3.18 -23.12
CA ASP A 120 9.31 3.02 -23.72
C ASP A 120 8.78 4.41 -24.13
N LYS A 121 8.15 4.50 -25.30
CA LYS A 121 7.65 5.77 -25.82
C LYS A 121 6.29 6.13 -25.23
N ASN A 122 5.43 5.12 -25.05
CA ASN A 122 4.07 5.29 -24.55
C ASN A 122 4.00 4.76 -23.10
N TYR A 123 4.27 5.61 -22.14
CA TYR A 123 4.11 5.25 -20.74
C TYR A 123 3.29 6.28 -19.99
N ILE A 124 2.65 5.83 -18.92
CA ILE A 124 1.96 6.67 -17.96
C ILE A 124 2.40 6.33 -16.54
N ALA A 125 2.51 7.33 -15.68
CA ALA A 125 2.72 7.15 -14.25
C ALA A 125 1.53 7.73 -13.50
N VAL A 126 0.89 6.91 -12.68
CA VAL A 126 -0.29 7.29 -11.91
C VAL A 126 -0.01 7.11 -10.43
N ASP A 127 -0.30 8.13 -9.63
CA ASP A 127 -0.15 8.09 -8.19
C ASP A 127 -1.44 8.47 -7.45
N GLY A 128 -1.54 8.01 -6.21
CA GLY A 128 -2.75 8.12 -5.40
C GLY A 128 -3.76 7.02 -5.69
N ILE A 129 -4.15 6.30 -4.63
CA ILE A 129 -4.96 5.08 -4.72
C ILE A 129 -6.25 5.26 -5.52
N ASN A 130 -6.94 6.39 -5.38
CA ASN A 130 -8.18 6.65 -6.09
C ASN A 130 -7.95 6.84 -7.61
N ASN A 131 -6.86 7.49 -8.00
CA ASN A 131 -6.49 7.65 -9.41
C ASN A 131 -6.11 6.31 -10.02
N VAL A 132 -5.32 5.52 -9.26
CA VAL A 132 -4.93 4.16 -9.68
C VAL A 132 -6.15 3.27 -9.91
N ILE A 133 -7.13 3.31 -9.00
CA ILE A 133 -8.36 2.53 -9.16
C ILE A 133 -9.11 2.93 -10.43
N ARG A 134 -9.26 4.23 -10.69
CA ARG A 134 -9.94 4.73 -11.90
C ARG A 134 -9.23 4.29 -13.18
N ILE A 135 -7.91 4.37 -13.23
CA ILE A 135 -7.15 3.91 -14.39
C ILE A 135 -7.28 2.40 -14.60
N LEU A 136 -7.24 1.61 -13.52
CA LEU A 136 -7.44 0.16 -13.62
C LEU A 136 -8.85 -0.19 -14.14
N GLU A 137 -9.88 0.56 -13.72
CA GLU A 137 -11.26 0.44 -14.24
C GLU A 137 -11.32 0.79 -15.74
N GLU A 138 -10.62 1.84 -16.19
CA GLU A 138 -10.56 2.21 -17.62
C GLU A 138 -9.82 1.17 -18.47
N ILE A 139 -8.76 0.55 -17.91
CA ILE A 139 -8.05 -0.54 -18.60
C ILE A 139 -8.95 -1.76 -18.72
N GLU A 140 -9.63 -2.17 -17.65
CA GLU A 140 -10.54 -3.31 -17.62
C GLU A 140 -11.71 -3.14 -18.59
N ASP A 141 -12.22 -1.91 -18.71
CA ASP A 141 -13.28 -1.54 -19.66
C ASP A 141 -12.78 -1.34 -21.11
N GLY A 142 -11.49 -1.47 -21.37
CA GLY A 142 -10.90 -1.27 -22.69
C GLY A 142 -10.97 0.18 -23.22
N ARG A 143 -11.14 1.17 -22.32
CA ARG A 143 -11.25 2.60 -22.70
C ARG A 143 -9.91 3.32 -22.71
N MET A 144 -8.89 2.75 -22.09
CA MET A 144 -7.57 3.37 -22.05
C MET A 144 -6.83 3.18 -23.38
N PRO A 145 -6.18 4.23 -23.94
CA PRO A 145 -5.28 4.08 -25.07
C PRO A 145 -4.13 3.11 -24.79
N GLU A 146 -3.59 2.49 -25.84
CA GLU A 146 -2.44 1.58 -25.72
C GLU A 146 -1.26 2.27 -25.03
N ALA A 147 -0.73 1.60 -24.00
CA ALA A 147 0.47 2.01 -23.29
C ALA A 147 1.43 0.81 -23.18
N ASP A 148 2.72 1.07 -23.47
CA ASP A 148 3.76 0.05 -23.34
C ASP A 148 4.08 -0.25 -21.87
N PHE A 149 3.91 0.76 -20.99
CA PHE A 149 4.20 0.64 -19.58
C PHE A 149 3.34 1.57 -18.71
N ILE A 150 2.81 1.04 -17.63
CA ILE A 150 2.01 1.80 -16.68
C ILE A 150 2.64 1.65 -15.29
N GLU A 151 3.17 2.76 -14.75
CA GLU A 151 3.66 2.83 -13.38
C GLU A 151 2.52 3.21 -12.45
N LEU A 152 2.20 2.35 -11.48
CA LEU A 152 1.12 2.55 -10.51
C LEU A 152 1.67 2.69 -9.09
N ARG A 153 1.39 3.82 -8.44
CA ARG A 153 1.79 4.11 -7.06
C ARG A 153 0.58 4.42 -6.17
N ALA A 154 0.43 3.72 -5.05
CA ALA A 154 -0.69 3.92 -4.14
C ALA A 154 -0.68 5.29 -3.44
N CYS A 155 0.52 5.79 -3.12
CA CYS A 155 0.70 7.04 -2.39
C CYS A 155 0.97 8.20 -3.34
N THR A 156 0.46 9.40 -3.02
CA THR A 156 0.81 10.64 -3.73
C THR A 156 2.32 10.89 -3.67
N GLN A 157 2.94 11.17 -4.79
CA GLN A 157 4.38 11.27 -5.00
C GLN A 157 5.14 9.94 -4.79
N GLY A 158 4.48 8.78 -4.94
CA GLY A 158 5.11 7.47 -4.83
C GLY A 158 5.57 7.13 -3.41
N CYS A 159 6.74 6.53 -3.27
CA CYS A 159 7.28 6.09 -1.98
C CYS A 159 7.57 7.26 -1.02
N LEU A 160 7.78 8.47 -1.53
CA LEU A 160 7.97 9.67 -0.71
C LEU A 160 6.72 10.02 0.12
N GLY A 161 5.51 9.65 -0.35
CA GLY A 161 4.25 9.81 0.37
C GLY A 161 3.87 8.62 1.26
N GLY A 162 4.79 7.72 1.54
CA GLY A 162 4.53 6.56 2.39
C GLY A 162 4.28 6.94 3.85
N CYS A 163 3.41 6.19 4.52
CA CYS A 163 3.01 6.47 5.91
C CYS A 163 4.11 6.26 6.97
N LEU A 164 5.25 5.70 6.59
CA LEU A 164 6.41 5.48 7.45
C LEU A 164 7.59 6.42 7.11
N THR A 165 7.35 7.47 6.33
CA THR A 165 8.31 8.56 6.04
C THR A 165 8.20 9.68 7.07
N VAL A 166 9.15 10.63 7.04
CA VAL A 166 9.27 11.70 8.05
C VAL A 166 8.97 13.09 7.50
N GLU A 167 8.88 13.26 6.18
CA GLU A 167 8.76 14.57 5.55
C GLU A 167 7.55 14.65 4.61
N ASN A 168 7.13 15.89 4.34
CA ASN A 168 6.14 16.16 3.31
C ASN A 168 6.66 15.67 1.93
N PRO A 169 5.87 14.86 1.19
CA PRO A 169 6.33 14.20 -0.04
C PRO A 169 6.76 15.19 -1.14
N PHE A 170 6.17 16.38 -1.21
CA PHE A 170 6.52 17.39 -2.21
C PHE A 170 7.86 18.04 -1.88
N THR A 171 8.10 18.36 -0.61
CA THR A 171 9.39 18.86 -0.13
C THR A 171 10.48 17.82 -0.30
N ALA A 172 10.21 16.57 0.07
CA ALA A 172 11.12 15.44 -0.13
C ALA A 172 11.50 15.27 -1.60
N LYS A 173 10.53 15.40 -2.53
CA LYS A 173 10.79 15.34 -3.98
C LYS A 173 11.72 16.45 -4.45
N MET A 174 11.54 17.67 -3.96
CA MET A 174 12.44 18.79 -4.29
C MET A 174 13.88 18.53 -3.84
N ARG A 175 14.05 18.08 -2.60
CA ARG A 175 15.38 17.73 -2.04
C ARG A 175 16.01 16.57 -2.82
N LEU A 176 15.22 15.54 -3.14
CA LEU A 176 15.69 14.39 -3.89
C LEU A 176 16.17 14.77 -5.29
N LYS A 177 15.42 15.64 -6.00
CA LYS A 177 15.85 16.17 -7.31
C LYS A 177 17.15 16.94 -7.22
N SER A 178 17.33 17.75 -6.19
CA SER A 178 18.60 18.46 -5.95
C SER A 178 19.76 17.49 -5.71
N LEU A 179 19.53 16.46 -4.90
CA LEU A 179 20.52 15.40 -4.66
C LEU A 179 20.89 14.67 -5.96
N MET A 180 19.90 14.31 -6.77
CA MET A 180 20.08 13.60 -8.03
C MET A 180 20.91 14.39 -9.04
N SER A 181 20.85 15.72 -9.03
CA SER A 181 21.66 16.55 -9.94
C SER A 181 23.17 16.41 -9.73
N GLY A 182 23.61 15.99 -8.54
CA GLY A 182 24.99 15.69 -8.22
C GLY A 182 25.40 14.22 -8.40
N LEU A 183 24.44 13.34 -8.73
CA LEU A 183 24.74 11.92 -8.91
C LEU A 183 25.07 11.56 -10.36
N SER A 184 25.98 10.62 -10.51
CA SER A 184 26.28 10.06 -11.82
C SER A 184 25.06 9.35 -12.41
N PRO A 185 24.75 9.53 -13.71
CA PRO A 185 23.79 8.69 -14.40
C PRO A 185 24.37 7.29 -14.53
N VAL A 186 24.03 6.40 -13.57
CA VAL A 186 24.46 5.00 -13.65
C VAL A 186 23.68 4.31 -14.76
N ARG A 187 24.38 3.85 -15.77
CA ARG A 187 23.84 2.92 -16.76
C ARG A 187 24.07 1.49 -16.25
N PRO A 188 23.07 0.61 -16.31
CA PRO A 188 23.29 -0.79 -16.01
C PRO A 188 24.43 -1.33 -16.86
N ARG A 189 25.40 -1.98 -16.24
CA ARG A 189 26.47 -2.68 -16.95
C ARG A 189 25.91 -3.99 -17.50
N THR A 190 26.36 -4.41 -18.66
CA THR A 190 25.92 -5.70 -19.28
C THR A 190 26.21 -6.88 -18.35
N ALA A 191 27.36 -6.84 -17.64
CA ALA A 191 27.72 -7.84 -16.64
C ALA A 191 26.71 -7.92 -15.47
N ASP A 192 26.16 -6.80 -15.04
CA ASP A 192 25.17 -6.76 -13.95
C ASP A 192 23.86 -7.44 -14.38
N ARG A 193 23.56 -7.48 -15.69
CA ARG A 193 22.37 -8.15 -16.23
C ARG A 193 22.52 -9.68 -16.23
N GLU A 194 23.71 -10.19 -16.50
CA GLU A 194 24.01 -11.63 -16.41
C GLU A 194 23.95 -12.12 -14.97
N GLU A 195 24.45 -11.32 -14.00
CA GLU A 195 24.43 -11.61 -12.57
C GLU A 195 23.01 -11.79 -12.02
N VAL A 196 22.01 -11.11 -12.61
CA VAL A 196 20.64 -11.11 -12.10
C VAL A 196 19.64 -11.89 -12.97
N SER A 197 20.04 -12.37 -14.13
CA SER A 197 19.13 -13.02 -15.11
C SER A 197 18.40 -14.23 -14.54
N ASP A 198 19.02 -14.94 -13.62
CA ASP A 198 18.48 -16.14 -12.97
C ASP A 198 17.48 -15.86 -11.84
N ILE A 199 17.39 -14.61 -11.40
CA ILE A 199 16.58 -14.20 -10.23
C ILE A 199 15.53 -13.15 -10.54
N LEU A 200 15.50 -12.61 -11.77
CA LEU A 200 14.57 -11.53 -12.13
C LEU A 200 13.11 -11.95 -12.18
N ASP A 201 12.87 -13.18 -12.64
CA ASP A 201 11.52 -13.62 -12.95
C ASP A 201 10.76 -14.10 -11.72
N TYR A 202 9.44 -13.94 -11.77
CA TYR A 202 8.56 -14.51 -10.76
C TYR A 202 8.71 -16.04 -10.67
N THR A 203 8.88 -16.54 -9.45
CA THR A 203 8.84 -17.99 -9.16
C THR A 203 7.42 -18.46 -8.80
N LYS A 204 6.50 -17.54 -8.56
CA LYS A 204 5.08 -17.78 -8.30
C LYS A 204 4.28 -16.69 -9.03
N LYS A 205 3.35 -17.09 -9.89
CA LYS A 205 2.46 -16.11 -10.56
C LYS A 205 1.47 -15.53 -9.56
N PRO A 206 1.19 -14.22 -9.63
CA PRO A 206 0.09 -13.62 -8.89
C PRO A 206 -1.24 -14.29 -9.28
N GLU A 207 -2.05 -14.60 -8.29
CA GLU A 207 -3.35 -15.25 -8.46
C GLU A 207 -4.45 -14.39 -7.85
N PHE A 208 -5.68 -14.62 -8.28
CA PHE A 208 -6.85 -13.98 -7.67
C PHE A 208 -6.93 -14.31 -6.16
N LEU A 209 -7.03 -13.27 -5.36
CA LEU A 209 -7.15 -13.35 -3.90
C LEU A 209 -8.58 -12.96 -3.49
N PRO A 210 -9.50 -13.92 -3.33
CA PRO A 210 -10.87 -13.64 -2.91
C PRO A 210 -10.90 -13.18 -1.45
N THR A 211 -10.82 -11.87 -1.22
CA THR A 211 -10.86 -11.31 0.14
C THR A 211 -12.27 -11.19 0.71
N PHE A 212 -13.29 -11.26 -0.14
CA PHE A 212 -14.70 -11.09 0.22
C PHE A 212 -15.54 -12.35 -0.04
N GLN A 213 -14.96 -13.53 0.22
CA GLN A 213 -15.77 -14.72 0.23
C GLN A 213 -16.56 -14.80 1.54
N LEU A 214 -17.81 -14.35 1.51
CA LEU A 214 -18.72 -14.37 2.68
C LEU A 214 -18.93 -15.80 3.20
N ASP A 215 -19.02 -16.78 2.30
CA ASP A 215 -19.10 -18.20 2.61
C ASP A 215 -18.76 -19.02 1.36
N SER A 216 -18.23 -20.23 1.53
CA SER A 216 -18.02 -21.20 0.44
C SER A 216 -19.34 -21.73 -0.13
N ASN A 217 -20.39 -21.72 0.66
CA ASN A 217 -21.75 -22.10 0.26
C ASN A 217 -22.51 -20.88 -0.23
N ARG A 218 -22.93 -20.89 -1.50
CA ARG A 218 -23.64 -19.77 -2.14
C ARG A 218 -24.91 -19.32 -1.38
N ARG A 219 -25.68 -20.25 -0.83
CA ARG A 219 -26.88 -19.93 -0.05
C ARG A 219 -26.53 -19.16 1.21
N ARG A 220 -25.53 -19.64 1.98
CA ARG A 220 -25.03 -18.95 3.18
C ARG A 220 -24.40 -17.60 2.85
N ALA A 221 -23.68 -17.49 1.73
CA ALA A 221 -23.13 -16.23 1.27
C ALA A 221 -24.23 -15.19 1.00
N MET A 222 -25.35 -15.61 0.37
CA MET A 222 -26.51 -14.72 0.15
C MET A 222 -27.21 -14.34 1.45
N GLU A 223 -27.35 -15.26 2.41
CA GLU A 223 -27.90 -14.98 3.74
C GLU A 223 -27.05 -13.95 4.48
N LYS A 224 -25.72 -14.12 4.49
CA LYS A 224 -24.78 -13.15 5.05
C LYS A 224 -24.85 -11.79 4.35
N MET A 225 -24.96 -11.76 3.00
CA MET A 225 -25.11 -10.51 2.26
C MET A 225 -26.34 -9.73 2.67
N ARG A 226 -27.50 -10.42 2.83
CA ARG A 226 -28.74 -9.80 3.33
C ARG A 226 -28.59 -9.28 4.76
N ALA A 227 -27.90 -10.04 5.61
CA ALA A 227 -27.63 -9.62 6.99
C ALA A 227 -26.75 -8.36 7.01
N ILE A 228 -25.73 -8.28 6.16
CA ILE A 228 -24.86 -7.09 5.99
C ILE A 228 -25.70 -5.88 5.57
N GLN A 229 -26.53 -6.02 4.53
CA GLN A 229 -27.38 -4.94 4.06
C GLN A 229 -28.33 -4.43 5.16
N LYS A 230 -28.99 -5.36 5.85
CA LYS A 230 -29.89 -5.02 6.96
C LYS A 230 -29.18 -4.29 8.10
N LEU A 231 -27.98 -4.71 8.44
CA LEU A 231 -27.20 -4.05 9.49
C LEU A 231 -26.69 -2.68 9.02
N GLU A 232 -26.23 -2.56 7.75
CA GLU A 232 -25.80 -1.30 7.17
C GLU A 232 -26.91 -0.23 7.21
N GLU A 233 -28.16 -0.60 6.92
CA GLU A 233 -29.33 0.28 7.01
C GLU A 233 -29.60 0.79 8.44
N GLN A 234 -29.20 0.03 9.46
CA GLN A 234 -29.33 0.39 10.87
C GLN A 234 -28.18 1.23 11.40
N LEU A 235 -27.12 1.37 10.64
CA LEU A 235 -25.94 2.15 11.00
C LEU A 235 -26.06 3.60 10.49
N PRO A 236 -25.36 4.57 11.09
CA PRO A 236 -25.52 5.99 10.78
C PRO A 236 -25.01 6.41 9.39
N GLY A 237 -24.45 5.51 8.59
CA GLY A 237 -23.92 5.81 7.26
C GLY A 237 -22.67 6.70 7.25
N LEU A 238 -22.02 6.89 8.40
CA LEU A 238 -20.84 7.74 8.55
C LEU A 238 -19.55 6.98 8.28
N ARG A 239 -18.54 7.70 7.79
CA ARG A 239 -17.17 7.19 7.66
C ARG A 239 -16.31 7.70 8.81
N CYS A 240 -16.80 7.57 10.05
CA CYS A 240 -16.14 8.16 11.22
C CYS A 240 -14.93 7.35 11.73
N GLY A 241 -14.82 6.07 11.37
CA GLY A 241 -13.72 5.19 11.79
C GLY A 241 -13.67 4.84 13.28
N SER A 242 -14.61 5.31 14.10
CA SER A 242 -14.57 5.12 15.57
C SER A 242 -14.68 3.65 16.01
N CYS A 243 -15.27 2.79 15.18
CA CYS A 243 -15.33 1.34 15.39
C CYS A 243 -14.13 0.58 14.80
N GLY A 244 -13.13 1.29 14.24
CA GLY A 244 -11.97 0.70 13.59
C GLY A 244 -12.18 0.34 12.12
N ALA A 245 -13.42 0.31 11.62
CA ALA A 245 -13.72 0.06 10.21
C ALA A 245 -13.76 1.35 9.38
N PRO A 246 -13.36 1.31 8.10
CA PRO A 246 -13.31 2.50 7.24
C PRO A 246 -14.68 3.03 6.81
N SER A 247 -15.72 2.20 6.91
CA SER A 247 -17.11 2.57 6.57
C SER A 247 -18.10 1.73 7.37
N CYS A 248 -19.35 2.20 7.46
CA CYS A 248 -20.43 1.43 8.11
C CYS A 248 -20.69 0.10 7.39
N ARG A 249 -20.52 0.03 6.08
CA ARG A 249 -20.62 -1.24 5.33
C ARG A 249 -19.51 -2.21 5.73
N ALA A 250 -18.26 -1.77 5.77
CA ALA A 250 -17.13 -2.62 6.20
C ALA A 250 -17.32 -3.10 7.65
N PHE A 251 -17.84 -2.23 8.52
CA PHE A 251 -18.20 -2.62 9.89
C PHE A 251 -19.30 -3.68 9.93
N ALA A 252 -20.37 -3.53 9.12
CA ALA A 252 -21.43 -4.52 9.03
C ALA A 252 -20.91 -5.88 8.52
N GLU A 253 -19.97 -5.88 7.58
CA GLU A 253 -19.27 -7.08 7.10
C GLU A 253 -18.50 -7.76 8.24
N ASP A 254 -17.75 -7.00 9.03
CA ASP A 254 -16.97 -7.52 10.16
C ASP A 254 -17.87 -8.11 11.25
N VAL A 255 -19.00 -7.47 11.56
CA VAL A 255 -19.98 -7.98 12.53
C VAL A 255 -20.59 -9.29 12.04
N VAL A 256 -21.07 -9.36 10.78
CA VAL A 256 -21.69 -10.58 10.22
C VAL A 256 -20.66 -11.72 10.09
N MET A 257 -19.40 -11.40 9.91
CA MET A 257 -18.30 -12.38 9.89
C MET A 257 -17.77 -12.76 11.28
N GLY A 258 -18.33 -12.18 12.35
CA GLY A 258 -17.93 -12.45 13.74
C GLY A 258 -16.59 -11.85 14.14
N ARG A 259 -16.11 -10.84 13.42
CA ARG A 259 -14.84 -10.12 13.69
C ARG A 259 -15.03 -8.88 14.57
N ALA A 260 -16.25 -8.36 14.63
CA ALA A 260 -16.64 -7.21 15.43
C ALA A 260 -18.00 -7.45 16.08
N SER A 261 -18.35 -6.63 17.06
CA SER A 261 -19.67 -6.59 17.72
C SER A 261 -20.40 -5.31 17.33
N GLU A 262 -21.73 -5.33 17.28
CA GLU A 262 -22.52 -4.11 17.10
C GLU A 262 -22.23 -3.06 18.18
N ASP A 263 -21.77 -3.50 19.37
CA ASP A 263 -21.40 -2.65 20.48
C ASP A 263 -20.07 -1.88 20.27
N ASP A 264 -19.30 -2.23 19.26
CA ASP A 264 -18.10 -1.46 18.89
C ASP A 264 -18.47 -0.15 18.18
N CYS A 265 -19.72 -0.02 17.69
CA CYS A 265 -20.20 1.23 17.09
C CYS A 265 -20.65 2.21 18.20
N ILE A 266 -19.93 3.32 18.33
CA ILE A 266 -20.24 4.36 19.33
C ILE A 266 -21.67 4.91 19.24
N PHE A 267 -22.26 4.93 18.02
CA PHE A 267 -23.64 5.40 17.81
C PHE A 267 -24.64 4.36 18.29
N LYS A 268 -24.38 3.07 18.09
CA LYS A 268 -25.23 1.99 18.64
C LYS A 268 -25.17 1.93 20.15
N VAL A 269 -23.98 2.09 20.74
CA VAL A 269 -23.84 2.19 22.21
C VAL A 269 -24.63 3.37 22.74
N ARG A 270 -24.52 4.55 22.10
CA ARG A 270 -25.25 5.74 22.51
C ARG A 270 -26.77 5.57 22.40
N GLU A 271 -27.25 4.95 21.34
CA GLU A 271 -28.67 4.61 21.15
C GLU A 271 -29.18 3.71 22.30
N ARG A 272 -28.46 2.64 22.63
CA ARG A 272 -28.79 1.76 23.76
C ARG A 272 -28.80 2.50 25.11
N MET A 273 -27.81 3.34 25.35
CA MET A 273 -27.76 4.15 26.58
C MET A 273 -28.97 5.10 26.69
N GLN A 274 -29.42 5.68 25.59
CA GLN A 274 -30.62 6.53 25.56
C GLN A 274 -31.90 5.72 25.83
N HIS A 275 -32.05 4.56 25.24
CA HIS A 275 -33.17 3.64 25.52
C HIS A 275 -33.18 3.23 27.01
N MET A 276 -32.03 2.88 27.59
CA MET A 276 -31.93 2.56 29.00
C MET A 276 -32.27 3.74 29.92
N ALA A 277 -31.96 4.97 29.49
CA ALA A 277 -32.29 6.19 30.21
C ALA A 277 -33.73 6.68 30.01
N GLY A 278 -34.58 5.92 29.30
CA GLY A 278 -35.98 6.28 29.01
C GLY A 278 -36.13 7.44 28.01
N LYS A 279 -35.09 7.82 27.27
CA LYS A 279 -35.13 8.85 26.24
C LYS A 279 -35.34 8.17 24.86
N THR A 280 -36.46 8.47 24.21
CA THR A 280 -36.85 7.88 22.90
C THR A 280 -36.47 8.75 21.71
N ASP A 281 -35.64 9.78 21.88
CA ASP A 281 -35.33 10.73 20.81
C ASP A 281 -34.27 10.13 19.85
N ALA A 282 -34.77 9.49 18.77
CA ALA A 282 -33.95 8.76 17.80
C ALA A 282 -32.89 9.63 17.12
N ASP A 283 -33.14 10.93 16.96
CA ASP A 283 -32.19 11.87 16.35
C ASP A 283 -31.09 12.33 17.33
N GLY A 284 -31.24 12.07 18.61
CA GLY A 284 -30.30 12.50 19.66
C GLY A 284 -28.93 11.82 19.62
N TYR A 285 -28.78 10.69 18.91
CA TYR A 285 -27.51 9.97 18.83
C TYR A 285 -26.60 10.41 17.67
N LEU A 286 -27.16 11.10 16.67
CA LEU A 286 -26.39 11.64 15.57
C LEU A 286 -25.74 12.99 15.94
N PRO A 287 -24.53 13.29 15.48
CA PRO A 287 -23.96 14.64 15.53
C PRO A 287 -24.89 15.66 14.84
N ALA A 288 -24.89 16.91 15.33
CA ALA A 288 -25.79 17.96 14.83
C ALA A 288 -25.87 18.09 13.29
N PRO A 289 -24.77 17.97 12.51
CA PRO A 289 -24.84 18.06 11.04
C PRO A 289 -25.63 16.94 10.37
N PHE A 290 -25.83 15.81 11.05
CA PHE A 290 -26.49 14.61 10.52
C PHE A 290 -27.89 14.37 11.09
N ARG A 291 -28.35 15.25 12.00
CA ARG A 291 -29.74 15.21 12.46
C ARG A 291 -30.62 15.68 11.33
N ARG A 292 -31.75 14.98 11.11
CA ARG A 292 -32.78 15.48 10.20
C ARG A 292 -33.24 16.85 10.73
N ARG A 293 -33.12 17.90 9.91
CA ARG A 293 -33.80 19.14 10.21
C ARG A 293 -35.29 18.81 10.28
N GLN A 294 -35.90 19.03 11.41
CA GLN A 294 -37.35 19.13 11.46
C GLN A 294 -37.69 20.22 10.43
N GLU A 295 -38.32 19.84 9.34
CA GLU A 295 -38.97 20.79 8.45
C GLU A 295 -39.89 21.59 9.36
N ASP A 296 -39.60 22.86 9.51
CA ASP A 296 -40.46 23.78 10.22
C ASP A 296 -41.85 23.67 9.59
N ALA A 297 -42.74 23.08 10.34
CA ALA A 297 -44.18 23.14 10.07
C ALA A 297 -44.63 24.58 10.34
N CYS A 298 -44.22 25.49 9.48
CA CYS A 298 -44.84 26.79 9.29
C CYS A 298 -45.84 26.68 8.18
N GLY A 299 -46.94 25.98 8.49
CA GLY A 299 -48.19 26.21 7.84
C GLY A 299 -48.87 27.41 8.46
N GLY A 300 -49.08 28.42 7.68
CA GLY A 300 -49.83 29.60 7.97
C GLY A 300 -50.08 30.35 6.68
#